data_e5bd0befe66f0d28ee696900c1c1ebba
#
_entry.id   e5bd0befe66f0d28ee696900c1c1ebba
#
_cell.length_a   1.000
_cell.length_b   1.000
_cell.length_c   1.000
_cell.angle_alpha   90.00
_cell.angle_beta   90.00
_cell.angle_gamma   90.00
#
_symmetry.space_group_name_H-M   'P 1'
#
loop_
_entity.id
_entity.type
_entity.pdbx_description
1 polymer ?
#
loop_
_entity_poly.entity_id
_entity_poly.type
_entity_poly.pdbx_seq_one_letter_code
_entity_poly.pdbx_strand_id
1 'polypeptide(L)'
;MWKMSEFENMKNILEATGLYRVDDDSIIAAELKAYAAALDLCFTELDELFREGFAASAESYGLHYWENIMHHLVLSGNTQNRRNALLSAMSIGVNDYTLTGMQKVLDSFQVHGTLTYSDSEMKVTFRCSDALTETQKSLLQQQMAKMMPIWTEFEIVSVS
;
A
#
# COMPACT_ATOMS: atom_id res chain seq x y z
N MET A 1 4.36 -21.30 -10.57
CA MET A 1 4.85 -21.46 -11.96
C MET A 1 6.32 -21.82 -11.84
N TRP A 2 6.73 -22.99 -12.35
CA TRP A 2 8.13 -23.40 -12.28
C TRP A 2 8.94 -22.49 -13.21
N LYS A 3 9.71 -21.59 -12.66
CA LYS A 3 10.63 -20.73 -13.41
C LYS A 3 11.85 -21.62 -13.72
N MET A 4 12.05 -22.01 -14.97
CA MET A 4 13.34 -22.58 -15.41
C MET A 4 14.41 -21.54 -15.11
N SER A 5 15.58 -21.96 -14.63
CA SER A 5 16.69 -21.03 -14.45
C SER A 5 17.08 -20.45 -15.80
N GLU A 6 17.48 -19.20 -15.86
CA GLU A 6 17.88 -18.55 -17.11
C GLU A 6 19.06 -19.29 -17.77
N PHE A 7 19.89 -19.96 -16.98
CA PHE A 7 20.96 -20.84 -17.49
C PHE A 7 20.39 -21.98 -18.34
N GLU A 8 19.40 -22.75 -17.83
CA GLU A 8 18.79 -23.85 -18.55
C GLU A 8 18.07 -23.37 -19.80
N ASN A 9 17.44 -22.22 -19.75
CA ASN A 9 16.79 -21.62 -20.92
C ASN A 9 17.81 -21.30 -22.02
N MET A 10 18.89 -20.60 -21.67
CA MET A 10 19.96 -20.26 -22.62
C MET A 10 20.69 -21.51 -23.16
N LYS A 11 20.96 -22.49 -22.31
CA LYS A 11 21.56 -23.78 -22.69
C LYS A 11 20.70 -24.48 -23.75
N ASN A 12 19.41 -24.62 -23.47
CA ASN A 12 18.47 -25.27 -24.39
C ASN A 12 18.39 -24.55 -25.75
N ILE A 13 18.41 -23.21 -25.75
CA ILE A 13 18.39 -22.41 -27.00
C ILE A 13 19.66 -22.67 -27.81
N LEU A 14 20.83 -22.68 -27.19
CA LEU A 14 22.10 -22.94 -27.90
C LEU A 14 22.20 -24.39 -28.43
N GLU A 15 21.83 -25.38 -27.62
CA GLU A 15 21.83 -26.77 -28.03
C GLU A 15 20.83 -27.05 -29.14
N ALA A 16 19.70 -26.38 -29.16
CA ALA A 16 18.70 -26.51 -30.25
C ALA A 16 19.24 -26.07 -31.61
N THR A 17 20.29 -25.28 -31.69
CA THR A 17 20.94 -24.91 -32.95
C THR A 17 21.71 -26.09 -33.56
N GLY A 18 22.01 -27.14 -32.80
CA GLY A 18 22.83 -28.29 -33.22
C GLY A 18 24.33 -28.00 -33.39
N LEU A 19 24.76 -26.75 -33.13
CA LEU A 19 26.15 -26.30 -33.28
C LEU A 19 26.94 -26.37 -31.98
N TYR A 20 26.23 -26.35 -30.87
CA TYR A 20 26.82 -26.30 -29.51
C TYR A 20 26.36 -27.49 -28.69
N ARG A 21 27.28 -27.99 -27.91
CA ARG A 21 27.03 -28.89 -26.81
C ARG A 21 27.59 -28.22 -25.55
N VAL A 22 26.72 -28.00 -24.58
CA VAL A 22 27.05 -27.24 -23.35
C VAL A 22 27.26 -28.26 -22.23
N ASP A 23 28.50 -28.71 -22.06
CA ASP A 23 28.89 -29.52 -20.92
C ASP A 23 29.12 -28.61 -19.72
N ASP A 24 28.73 -29.05 -18.52
CA ASP A 24 28.66 -28.20 -17.31
C ASP A 24 30.02 -27.61 -16.88
N ASP A 25 31.13 -28.20 -17.27
CA ASP A 25 32.50 -27.75 -17.00
C ASP A 25 33.13 -26.97 -18.17
N SER A 26 32.35 -26.71 -19.22
CA SER A 26 32.82 -25.95 -20.38
C SER A 26 32.93 -24.45 -20.12
N ILE A 27 33.81 -23.77 -20.87
CA ILE A 27 33.93 -22.28 -20.82
C ILE A 27 32.59 -21.66 -21.19
N ILE A 28 31.87 -22.24 -22.16
CA ILE A 28 30.54 -21.75 -22.58
C ILE A 28 29.55 -21.87 -21.41
N ALA A 29 29.55 -22.97 -20.66
CA ALA A 29 28.69 -23.12 -19.49
C ALA A 29 29.03 -22.08 -18.40
N ALA A 30 30.31 -21.79 -18.18
CA ALA A 30 30.73 -20.77 -17.23
C ALA A 30 30.24 -19.35 -17.64
N GLU A 31 30.33 -19.03 -18.92
CA GLU A 31 29.84 -17.76 -19.48
C GLU A 31 28.30 -17.66 -19.35
N LEU A 32 27.57 -18.71 -19.73
CA LEU A 32 26.11 -18.75 -19.58
C LEU A 32 25.66 -18.63 -18.12
N LYS A 33 26.38 -19.27 -17.19
CA LYS A 33 26.10 -19.14 -15.74
C LYS A 33 26.29 -17.71 -15.27
N ALA A 34 27.31 -16.99 -15.76
CA ALA A 34 27.54 -15.59 -15.43
C ALA A 34 26.40 -14.67 -15.95
N TYR A 35 25.97 -14.89 -17.20
CA TYR A 35 24.83 -14.15 -17.76
C TYR A 35 23.53 -14.46 -17.04
N ALA A 36 23.29 -15.75 -16.73
CA ALA A 36 22.11 -16.16 -15.98
C ALA A 36 22.04 -15.50 -14.61
N ALA A 37 23.15 -15.45 -13.89
CA ALA A 37 23.21 -14.79 -12.58
C ALA A 37 22.87 -13.28 -12.68
N ALA A 38 23.35 -12.61 -13.72
CA ALA A 38 23.03 -11.21 -13.95
C ALA A 38 21.54 -11.01 -14.30
N LEU A 39 20.97 -11.86 -15.15
CA LEU A 39 19.57 -11.81 -15.52
C LEU A 39 18.67 -12.14 -14.35
N ASP A 40 18.99 -13.15 -13.53
CA ASP A 40 18.23 -13.49 -12.33
C ASP A 40 18.20 -12.34 -11.32
N LEU A 41 19.30 -11.59 -11.19
CA LEU A 41 19.33 -10.37 -10.39
C LEU A 41 18.38 -9.31 -10.96
N CYS A 42 18.44 -9.06 -12.27
CA CYS A 42 17.55 -8.09 -12.92
C CYS A 42 16.07 -8.47 -12.74
N PHE A 43 15.73 -9.75 -12.89
CA PHE A 43 14.36 -10.22 -12.67
C PHE A 43 13.91 -10.07 -11.22
N THR A 44 14.79 -10.29 -10.27
CA THR A 44 14.51 -10.08 -8.84
C THR A 44 14.18 -8.64 -8.56
N GLU A 45 14.98 -7.71 -9.07
CA GLU A 45 14.75 -6.26 -8.94
C GLU A 45 13.45 -5.81 -9.63
N LEU A 46 13.14 -6.37 -10.81
CA LEU A 46 11.89 -6.12 -11.49
C LEU A 46 10.68 -6.62 -10.71
N ASP A 47 10.74 -7.83 -10.16
CA ASP A 47 9.66 -8.39 -9.34
C ASP A 47 9.43 -7.53 -8.08
N GLU A 48 10.52 -7.03 -7.47
CA GLU A 48 10.42 -6.08 -6.36
C GLU A 48 9.78 -4.77 -6.79
N LEU A 49 10.22 -4.19 -7.91
CA LEU A 49 9.65 -2.97 -8.45
C LEU A 49 8.14 -3.12 -8.75
N PHE A 50 7.73 -4.25 -9.35
CA PHE A 50 6.31 -4.53 -9.59
C PHE A 50 5.53 -4.67 -8.29
N ARG A 51 6.08 -5.37 -7.29
CA ARG A 51 5.43 -5.50 -5.98
C ARG A 51 5.25 -4.15 -5.31
N GLU A 52 6.30 -3.33 -5.27
CA GLU A 52 6.30 -2.02 -4.63
C GLU A 52 5.56 -0.94 -5.45
N GLY A 53 5.38 -1.14 -6.75
CA GLY A 53 4.69 -0.21 -7.64
C GLY A 53 3.17 -0.11 -7.41
N PHE A 54 2.58 -1.09 -6.76
CA PHE A 54 1.13 -1.12 -6.53
C PHE A 54 0.79 -1.05 -5.05
N ALA A 55 -0.13 -0.17 -4.68
CA ALA A 55 -0.59 -0.01 -3.29
C ALA A 55 -1.08 -1.32 -2.65
N ALA A 56 -1.68 -2.21 -3.45
CA ALA A 56 -2.23 -3.49 -2.98
C ALA A 56 -1.14 -4.53 -2.63
N SER A 57 0.06 -4.42 -3.18
CA SER A 57 1.16 -5.37 -2.98
C SER A 57 2.39 -4.77 -2.31
N ALA A 58 2.49 -3.45 -2.23
CA ALA A 58 3.62 -2.73 -1.64
C ALA A 58 3.84 -3.12 -0.17
N GLU A 59 5.10 -3.28 0.23
CA GLU A 59 5.50 -3.74 1.57
C GLU A 59 6.49 -2.80 2.27
N SER A 60 7.30 -2.09 1.52
CA SER A 60 8.40 -1.29 2.04
C SER A 60 8.35 0.16 1.55
N TYR A 61 9.27 0.54 0.67
CA TYR A 61 9.38 1.91 0.13
C TYR A 61 8.18 2.32 -0.73
N GLY A 62 7.59 1.38 -1.47
CA GLY A 62 6.41 1.63 -2.28
C GLY A 62 5.21 2.01 -1.43
N LEU A 63 5.00 1.31 -0.30
CA LEU A 63 3.94 1.64 0.63
C LEU A 63 4.11 3.05 1.21
N HIS A 64 5.33 3.39 1.63
CA HIS A 64 5.65 4.73 2.11
C HIS A 64 5.44 5.81 1.04
N TYR A 65 5.80 5.52 -0.22
CA TYR A 65 5.59 6.41 -1.34
C TYR A 65 4.09 6.68 -1.59
N TRP A 66 3.25 5.64 -1.56
CA TRP A 66 1.81 5.76 -1.70
C TRP A 66 1.16 6.54 -0.55
N GLU A 67 1.60 6.31 0.69
CA GLU A 67 1.16 7.08 1.85
C GLU A 67 1.46 8.57 1.70
N ASN A 68 2.66 8.91 1.21
CA ASN A 68 3.06 10.30 0.96
C ASN A 68 2.19 10.96 -0.12
N ILE A 69 1.93 10.27 -1.24
CA ILE A 69 1.06 10.79 -2.31
C ILE A 69 -0.34 11.07 -1.78
N MET A 70 -0.88 10.15 -1.01
CA MET A 70 -2.22 10.27 -0.45
C MET A 70 -2.29 11.19 0.76
N HIS A 71 -1.17 11.74 1.23
CA HIS A 71 -1.08 12.48 2.50
C HIS A 71 -1.73 11.72 3.65
N HIS A 72 -1.64 10.40 3.62
CA HIS A 72 -2.30 9.51 4.55
C HIS A 72 -1.33 9.06 5.63
N LEU A 73 -1.55 9.53 6.85
CA LEU A 73 -0.78 9.11 8.01
C LEU A 73 -1.47 7.91 8.66
N VAL A 74 -0.82 6.77 8.59
CA VAL A 74 -1.30 5.55 9.24
C VAL A 74 -0.90 5.55 10.70
N LEU A 75 -1.85 5.28 11.58
CA LEU A 75 -1.65 5.27 13.03
C LEU A 75 -1.09 3.94 13.55
N SER A 76 -1.07 2.88 12.73
CA SER A 76 -0.65 1.53 13.09
C SER A 76 0.58 1.08 12.30
N GLY A 77 1.55 0.47 12.97
CA GLY A 77 2.86 0.08 12.39
C GLY A 77 2.89 -1.22 11.59
N ASN A 78 1.81 -2.00 11.50
CA ASN A 78 1.77 -3.26 10.76
C ASN A 78 1.58 -3.01 9.25
N THR A 79 2.43 -3.61 8.40
CA THR A 79 2.39 -3.45 6.92
C THR A 79 1.02 -3.77 6.33
N GLN A 80 0.36 -4.84 6.79
CA GLN A 80 -0.97 -5.21 6.30
C GLN A 80 -2.01 -4.17 6.68
N ASN A 81 -1.97 -3.64 7.90
CA ASN A 81 -2.89 -2.61 8.35
C ASN A 81 -2.66 -1.29 7.58
N ARG A 82 -1.41 -0.91 7.34
CA ARG A 82 -1.05 0.25 6.53
C ARG A 82 -1.60 0.12 5.11
N ARG A 83 -1.44 -1.06 4.49
CA ARG A 83 -1.97 -1.35 3.15
C ARG A 83 -3.49 -1.26 3.11
N ASN A 84 -4.18 -1.87 4.07
CA ASN A 84 -5.64 -1.83 4.18
C ASN A 84 -6.14 -0.39 4.35
N ALA A 85 -5.51 0.39 5.21
CA ALA A 85 -5.82 1.79 5.43
C ALA A 85 -5.65 2.63 4.15
N LEU A 86 -4.54 2.43 3.44
CA LEU A 86 -4.27 3.09 2.17
C LEU A 86 -5.32 2.73 1.10
N LEU A 87 -5.66 1.45 0.94
CA LEU A 87 -6.68 1.00 -0.01
C LEU A 87 -8.07 1.55 0.35
N SER A 88 -8.39 1.62 1.64
CA SER A 88 -9.63 2.25 2.11
C SER A 88 -9.66 3.74 1.77
N ALA A 89 -8.55 4.46 1.99
CA ALA A 89 -8.43 5.86 1.62
C ALA A 89 -8.58 6.09 0.11
N MET A 90 -7.99 5.23 -0.71
CA MET A 90 -8.11 5.28 -2.17
C MET A 90 -9.53 4.97 -2.67
N SER A 91 -10.34 4.29 -1.88
CA SER A 91 -11.74 3.97 -2.22
C SER A 91 -12.71 5.12 -1.96
N ILE A 92 -12.27 6.19 -1.29
CA ILE A 92 -13.10 7.36 -0.97
C ILE A 92 -13.29 8.18 -2.25
N GLY A 93 -14.54 8.31 -2.67
CA GLY A 93 -14.91 9.05 -3.89
C GLY A 93 -15.72 10.31 -3.60
N VAL A 94 -16.05 11.03 -4.65
CA VAL A 94 -16.84 12.27 -4.58
C VAL A 94 -18.27 12.08 -4.00
N ASN A 95 -18.76 10.85 -3.98
CA ASN A 95 -20.09 10.54 -3.43
C ASN A 95 -20.04 10.20 -1.92
N ASP A 96 -18.87 10.17 -1.32
CA ASP A 96 -18.67 9.81 0.08
C ASP A 96 -18.71 11.02 1.06
N TYR A 97 -19.19 12.18 0.58
CA TYR A 97 -19.46 13.35 1.43
C TYR A 97 -20.75 13.15 2.27
N THR A 98 -20.79 12.05 3.00
CA THR A 98 -21.90 11.62 3.86
C THR A 98 -21.35 11.10 5.18
N LEU A 99 -22.19 10.90 6.19
CA LEU A 99 -21.75 10.26 7.45
C LEU A 99 -21.11 8.88 7.22
N THR A 100 -21.66 8.13 6.28
CA THR A 100 -21.09 6.82 5.89
C THR A 100 -19.71 6.96 5.25
N GLY A 101 -19.52 7.97 4.40
CA GLY A 101 -18.21 8.26 3.81
C GLY A 101 -17.20 8.77 4.84
N MET A 102 -17.63 9.60 5.76
CA MET A 102 -16.80 10.04 6.90
C MET A 102 -16.39 8.85 7.77
N GLN A 103 -17.28 7.88 7.99
CA GLN A 103 -16.94 6.66 8.70
C GLN A 103 -15.85 5.85 7.95
N LYS A 104 -15.93 5.74 6.62
CA LYS A 104 -14.86 5.10 5.82
C LYS A 104 -13.50 5.79 6.00
N VAL A 105 -13.50 7.13 6.12
CA VAL A 105 -12.26 7.88 6.39
C VAL A 105 -11.69 7.49 7.74
N LEU A 106 -12.52 7.45 8.79
CA LEU A 106 -12.08 7.03 10.13
C LEU A 106 -11.56 5.61 10.15
N ASP A 107 -12.26 4.69 9.45
CA ASP A 107 -11.85 3.30 9.32
C ASP A 107 -10.50 3.18 8.57
N SER A 108 -10.25 4.06 7.59
CA SER A 108 -8.96 4.11 6.89
C SER A 108 -7.80 4.50 7.79
N PHE A 109 -8.05 5.30 8.81
CA PHE A 109 -7.09 5.62 9.87
C PHE A 109 -7.05 4.57 10.98
N GLN A 110 -7.85 3.50 10.87
CA GLN A 110 -7.98 2.45 11.89
C GLN A 110 -8.40 3.00 13.27
N VAL A 111 -9.21 4.02 13.26
CA VAL A 111 -9.79 4.63 14.46
C VAL A 111 -11.24 4.16 14.59
N HIS A 112 -11.51 3.47 15.68
CA HIS A 112 -12.83 2.90 15.91
C HIS A 112 -13.72 3.82 16.73
N GLY A 113 -14.95 3.97 16.30
CA GLY A 113 -15.92 4.79 16.99
C GLY A 113 -17.19 4.99 16.17
N THR A 114 -18.08 5.80 16.68
CA THR A 114 -19.36 6.09 16.03
C THR A 114 -19.50 7.58 15.74
N LEU A 115 -19.95 7.90 14.52
CA LEU A 115 -20.30 9.25 14.11
C LEU A 115 -21.81 9.52 14.38
N THR A 116 -22.09 10.66 14.94
CA THR A 116 -23.46 11.16 15.11
C THR A 116 -23.52 12.59 14.59
N TYR A 117 -24.62 12.95 13.94
CA TYR A 117 -24.89 14.30 13.47
C TYR A 117 -26.05 14.91 14.24
N SER A 118 -25.88 16.15 14.71
CA SER A 118 -26.92 16.96 15.33
C SER A 118 -27.29 18.08 14.38
N ASP A 119 -28.55 18.04 13.89
CA ASP A 119 -29.07 19.03 12.96
C ASP A 119 -29.26 20.37 13.63
N SER A 120 -29.65 20.36 14.91
CA SER A 120 -29.87 21.60 15.71
C SER A 120 -28.59 22.37 16.00
N GLU A 121 -27.47 21.68 16.11
CA GLU A 121 -26.14 22.26 16.42
C GLU A 121 -25.24 22.35 15.17
N MET A 122 -25.68 21.81 14.02
CA MET A 122 -24.86 21.65 12.81
C MET A 122 -23.49 21.02 13.12
N LYS A 123 -23.50 19.97 13.93
CA LYS A 123 -22.32 19.37 14.52
C LYS A 123 -22.24 17.88 14.25
N VAL A 124 -21.06 17.44 13.82
CA VAL A 124 -20.71 16.01 13.72
C VAL A 124 -19.86 15.65 14.94
N THR A 125 -20.34 14.72 15.75
CA THR A 125 -19.61 14.24 16.91
C THR A 125 -19.08 12.83 16.65
N PHE A 126 -17.78 12.64 16.77
CA PHE A 126 -17.12 11.34 16.72
C PHE A 126 -16.82 10.85 18.13
N ARG A 127 -17.49 9.78 18.54
CA ARG A 127 -17.23 9.09 19.81
C ARG A 127 -16.18 8.00 19.55
N CYS A 128 -14.94 8.30 19.93
CA CYS A 128 -13.81 7.43 19.74
C CYS A 128 -13.71 6.43 20.88
N SER A 129 -13.55 5.14 20.52
CA SER A 129 -13.28 4.06 21.48
C SER A 129 -11.79 3.91 21.78
N ASP A 130 -10.93 4.48 20.94
CA ASP A 130 -9.49 4.38 21.04
C ASP A 130 -8.88 5.58 21.74
N ALA A 131 -7.77 5.37 22.45
CA ALA A 131 -7.01 6.46 23.05
C ALA A 131 -6.18 7.17 21.97
N LEU A 132 -6.62 8.34 21.53
CA LEU A 132 -5.92 9.15 20.53
C LEU A 132 -4.98 10.15 21.18
N THR A 133 -3.78 10.30 20.61
CA THR A 133 -2.86 11.38 20.92
C THR A 133 -3.37 12.71 20.34
N GLU A 134 -2.92 13.84 20.89
CA GLU A 134 -3.32 15.16 20.38
C GLU A 134 -2.92 15.38 18.91
N THR A 135 -1.79 14.82 18.49
CA THR A 135 -1.36 14.87 17.09
C THR A 135 -2.34 14.12 16.18
N GLN A 136 -2.78 12.94 16.60
CA GLN A 136 -3.76 12.13 15.86
C GLN A 136 -5.12 12.83 15.78
N LYS A 137 -5.59 13.42 16.86
CA LYS A 137 -6.83 14.22 16.87
C LYS A 137 -6.76 15.38 15.89
N SER A 138 -5.65 16.13 15.91
CA SER A 138 -5.44 17.26 14.98
C SER A 138 -5.47 16.83 13.52
N LEU A 139 -4.82 15.70 13.19
CA LEU A 139 -4.81 15.14 11.83
C LEU A 139 -6.20 14.69 11.39
N LEU A 140 -6.94 13.99 12.25
CA LEU A 140 -8.31 13.58 11.96
C LEU A 140 -9.22 14.79 11.75
N GLN A 141 -9.10 15.83 12.59
CA GLN A 141 -9.84 17.08 12.42
C GLN A 141 -9.55 17.75 11.07
N GLN A 142 -8.27 17.80 10.65
CA GLN A 142 -7.90 18.36 9.36
C GLN A 142 -8.46 17.56 8.17
N GLN A 143 -8.47 16.24 8.25
CA GLN A 143 -9.03 15.39 7.19
C GLN A 143 -10.55 15.51 7.13
N MET A 144 -11.23 15.50 8.27
CA MET A 144 -12.67 15.66 8.34
C MET A 144 -13.13 17.03 7.87
N ALA A 145 -12.40 18.10 8.18
CA ALA A 145 -12.69 19.44 7.71
C ALA A 145 -12.69 19.57 6.18
N LYS A 146 -11.95 18.71 5.46
CA LYS A 146 -11.97 18.69 3.98
C LYS A 146 -13.26 18.10 3.40
N MET A 147 -13.97 17.29 4.18
CA MET A 147 -15.18 16.58 3.76
C MET A 147 -16.47 17.24 4.24
N MET A 148 -16.38 18.12 5.21
CA MET A 148 -17.54 18.75 5.80
C MET A 148 -17.84 20.12 5.18
N PRO A 149 -19.11 20.51 5.11
CA PRO A 149 -19.47 21.90 4.81
C PRO A 149 -18.84 22.86 5.83
N ILE A 150 -18.51 24.07 5.37
CA ILE A 150 -17.77 25.08 6.16
C ILE A 150 -18.51 25.52 7.43
N TRP A 151 -19.84 25.30 7.48
CA TRP A 151 -20.69 25.62 8.61
C TRP A 151 -20.90 24.46 9.59
N THR A 152 -20.28 23.30 9.35
CA THR A 152 -20.41 22.13 10.23
C THR A 152 -19.19 22.01 11.12
N GLU A 153 -19.42 21.87 12.42
CA GLU A 153 -18.37 21.67 13.42
C GLU A 153 -18.08 20.16 13.60
N PHE A 154 -16.81 19.78 13.75
CA PHE A 154 -16.39 18.41 14.05
C PHE A 154 -15.78 18.33 15.45
N GLU A 155 -16.35 17.48 16.28
CA GLU A 155 -15.85 17.22 17.64
C GLU A 155 -15.47 15.76 17.82
N ILE A 156 -14.34 15.56 18.49
CA ILE A 156 -13.88 14.21 18.89
C ILE A 156 -14.06 14.06 20.40
N VAL A 157 -14.89 13.11 20.80
CA VAL A 157 -15.14 12.76 22.20
C VAL A 157 -14.52 11.40 22.48
N SER A 158 -13.51 11.36 23.34
CA SER A 158 -12.92 10.10 23.81
C SER A 158 -13.83 9.48 24.87
N VAL A 159 -14.22 8.23 24.64
CA VAL A 159 -14.94 7.45 25.67
C VAL A 159 -13.84 6.87 26.58
N SER A 160 -13.71 7.46 27.77
CA SER A 160 -12.82 6.98 28.84
C SER A 160 -13.40 5.75 29.51
#